data_5cc8ea4f8a5d111bb20a7353f0c094ea
#
_entry.id   5cc8ea4f8a5d111bb20a7353f0c094ea
#
_cell.length_a   1.000
_cell.length_b   1.000
_cell.length_c   1.000
_cell.angle_alpha   90.00
_cell.angle_beta   90.00
_cell.angle_gamma   90.00
#
_symmetry.space_group_name_H-M   'P 1'
#
loop_
_entity.id
_entity.type
_entity.pdbx_description
1 polymer ?
#
loop_
_entity_poly.entity_id
_entity_poly.type
_entity_poly.pdbx_seq_one_letter_code
_entity_poly.pdbx_strand_id
1 'polypeptide(L)'
;MEVLVVGNTAYVDDDFCAKAFPGDHVQVVAAQDAYRDESSPHSSWKELLQHLDQAYEFDRMVYLSNYLTPHTDTVGDIELLRTVFRACAGRRVQLLYVAGPAGAEGAADAAGRTGKGIIAHAANDLCCYYAAREGVQTKILRVPFLYTASAALEDPFLVPLFDACSTGSVALQGAQDAAFPLLCAEELAVLVRRIFDSWDGNFETLDVADTFHHTAGEVGDALRALFPGLAVAYGDSAGYALPASDVARVRYGWFQRYDLLRDLSAIQARWGAGRIKKINPLRAAIDRIQMRTLPIKCLETGVAWVLFEVLEHLFSQSVQLNVLDYRLLYVVLIGTLYGLDFGLVAALLASVGLAASYFTQYGYTFQGLFYEPSN
;
A
#
# COMPACT_ATOMS: atom_id res chain seq x y z
N MET A 1 -17.54 -14.16 19.15
CA MET A 1 -16.25 -13.73 19.77
C MET A 1 -15.86 -12.40 19.15
N GLU A 2 -15.06 -11.61 19.86
CA GLU A 2 -14.53 -10.34 19.33
C GLU A 2 -13.18 -10.62 18.69
N VAL A 3 -13.04 -10.25 17.40
CA VAL A 3 -11.83 -10.50 16.62
C VAL A 3 -11.30 -9.16 16.08
N LEU A 4 -10.00 -8.95 16.26
CA LEU A 4 -9.30 -7.80 15.72
C LEU A 4 -8.33 -8.24 14.62
N VAL A 5 -8.46 -7.69 13.42
CA VAL A 5 -7.53 -7.88 12.29
C VAL A 5 -6.75 -6.60 12.05
N VAL A 6 -5.43 -6.68 12.11
CA VAL A 6 -4.52 -5.53 12.06
C VAL A 6 -3.42 -5.76 11.03
N GLY A 7 -2.89 -4.70 10.47
CA GLY A 7 -1.71 -4.73 9.61
C GLY A 7 -2.02 -4.51 8.13
N ASN A 8 -1.47 -5.34 7.26
CA ASN A 8 -1.74 -5.27 5.82
C ASN A 8 -3.11 -5.85 5.50
N THR A 9 -4.14 -5.05 5.67
CA THR A 9 -5.55 -5.45 5.52
C THR A 9 -6.05 -5.39 4.07
N ALA A 10 -5.19 -5.11 3.10
CA ALA A 10 -5.58 -5.05 1.69
C ALA A 10 -6.11 -6.38 1.12
N TYR A 11 -5.83 -7.48 1.81
CA TYR A 11 -6.34 -8.81 1.49
C TYR A 11 -7.58 -9.21 2.31
N VAL A 12 -8.06 -8.31 3.18
CA VAL A 12 -9.17 -8.58 4.11
C VAL A 12 -10.40 -7.84 3.64
N ASP A 13 -11.27 -8.55 3.00
CA ASP A 13 -12.61 -8.09 2.60
C ASP A 13 -13.70 -8.81 3.42
N ASP A 14 -14.94 -8.49 3.13
CA ASP A 14 -16.09 -9.10 3.79
C ASP A 14 -16.13 -10.63 3.57
N ASP A 15 -15.69 -11.12 2.41
CA ASP A 15 -15.63 -12.55 2.10
C ASP A 15 -14.54 -13.26 2.90
N PHE A 16 -13.36 -12.63 3.05
CA PHE A 16 -12.31 -13.11 3.95
C PHE A 16 -12.82 -13.21 5.38
N CYS A 17 -13.42 -12.14 5.91
CA CYS A 17 -13.96 -12.11 7.27
C CYS A 17 -15.04 -13.18 7.49
N ALA A 18 -15.97 -13.33 6.54
CA ALA A 18 -17.03 -14.34 6.63
C ALA A 18 -16.49 -15.78 6.61
N LYS A 19 -15.39 -16.03 5.88
CA LYS A 19 -14.75 -17.35 5.82
C LYS A 19 -13.88 -17.64 7.04
N ALA A 20 -13.10 -16.64 7.49
CA ALA A 20 -12.19 -16.79 8.62
C ALA A 20 -12.91 -16.82 9.98
N PHE A 21 -13.97 -16.03 10.14
CA PHE A 21 -14.64 -15.77 11.41
C PHE A 21 -16.17 -15.80 11.27
N PRO A 22 -16.76 -16.92 10.86
CA PRO A 22 -18.21 -17.01 10.63
C PRO A 22 -19.00 -16.81 11.94
N GLY A 23 -19.78 -15.74 12.01
CA GLY A 23 -20.59 -15.41 13.17
C GLY A 23 -19.87 -14.66 14.29
N ASP A 24 -18.60 -14.33 14.13
CA ASP A 24 -17.85 -13.47 15.04
C ASP A 24 -18.00 -12.00 14.65
N HIS A 25 -17.81 -11.10 15.61
CA HIS A 25 -17.71 -9.67 15.35
C HIS A 25 -16.25 -9.34 15.00
N VAL A 26 -16.00 -8.89 13.76
CA VAL A 26 -14.66 -8.62 13.25
C VAL A 26 -14.47 -7.13 13.08
N GLN A 27 -13.45 -6.60 13.72
CA GLN A 27 -12.97 -5.24 13.50
C GLN A 27 -11.67 -5.28 12.70
N VAL A 28 -11.60 -4.54 11.60
CA VAL A 28 -10.44 -4.46 10.72
C VAL A 28 -9.79 -3.09 10.85
N VAL A 29 -8.50 -3.07 11.17
CA VAL A 29 -7.71 -1.83 11.32
C VAL A 29 -6.51 -1.86 10.38
N ALA A 30 -6.59 -1.06 9.33
CA ALA A 30 -5.51 -0.92 8.36
C ALA A 30 -4.33 -0.15 8.96
N ALA A 31 -3.14 -0.74 8.91
CA ALA A 31 -1.91 -0.06 9.29
C ALA A 31 -1.20 0.64 8.12
N GLN A 32 -1.66 0.43 6.90
CA GLN A 32 -1.01 0.94 5.69
C GLN A 32 -0.96 2.46 5.61
N ASP A 33 -1.98 3.15 6.12
CA ASP A 33 -2.04 4.61 6.12
C ASP A 33 -1.05 5.25 7.12
N ALA A 34 -0.62 4.48 8.13
CA ALA A 34 0.35 4.93 9.12
C ALA A 34 1.78 5.09 8.56
N TYR A 35 2.09 4.37 7.46
CA TYR A 35 3.44 4.35 6.87
C TYR A 35 3.61 5.25 5.64
N ARG A 36 2.50 5.69 5.03
CA ARG A 36 2.57 6.47 3.78
C ARG A 36 2.77 7.96 3.98
N ASP A 37 2.51 8.48 5.16
CA ASP A 37 2.52 9.91 5.42
C ASP A 37 3.35 10.25 6.65
N GLU A 38 4.66 10.42 6.46
CA GLU A 38 5.55 11.01 7.48
C GLU A 38 5.12 12.44 7.85
N SER A 39 4.34 13.12 6.99
CA SER A 39 3.84 14.47 7.21
C SER A 39 2.50 14.51 7.98
N SER A 40 1.76 13.39 8.03
CA SER A 40 0.52 13.27 8.82
C SER A 40 0.56 12.07 9.80
N PRO A 41 1.44 12.11 10.80
CA PRO A 41 1.79 10.93 11.59
C PRO A 41 0.71 10.46 12.57
N HIS A 42 -0.55 10.95 12.49
CA HIS A 42 -1.33 10.92 13.73
C HIS A 42 -2.75 10.38 13.67
N SER A 43 -3.37 10.14 12.52
CA SER A 43 -4.75 9.66 12.56
C SER A 43 -4.84 8.15 12.77
N SER A 44 -4.25 7.34 11.91
CA SER A 44 -4.41 5.88 11.98
C SER A 44 -3.65 5.21 13.11
N TRP A 45 -2.43 5.67 13.46
CA TRP A 45 -1.70 5.18 14.63
C TRP A 45 -2.36 5.57 15.93
N LYS A 46 -2.87 6.80 16.05
CA LYS A 46 -3.63 7.24 17.23
C LYS A 46 -4.95 6.50 17.35
N GLU A 47 -5.64 6.29 16.26
CA GLU A 47 -6.85 5.48 16.24
C GLU A 47 -6.56 4.04 16.62
N LEU A 48 -5.54 3.41 16.06
CA LEU A 48 -5.12 2.07 16.46
C LEU A 48 -4.75 2.01 17.95
N LEU A 49 -3.92 2.93 18.45
CA LEU A 49 -3.55 2.99 19.85
C LEU A 49 -4.75 3.26 20.76
N GLN A 50 -5.66 4.15 20.34
CA GLN A 50 -6.91 4.38 21.06
C GLN A 50 -7.82 3.16 21.08
N HIS A 51 -7.92 2.43 19.98
CA HIS A 51 -8.65 1.18 19.90
C HIS A 51 -8.00 0.08 20.75
N LEU A 52 -6.70 -0.01 20.78
CA LEU A 52 -5.97 -0.97 21.63
C LEU A 52 -6.01 -0.59 23.12
N ASP A 53 -6.00 0.70 23.46
CA ASP A 53 -6.05 1.21 24.83
C ASP A 53 -7.48 1.29 25.41
N GLN A 54 -8.47 1.53 24.57
CA GLN A 54 -9.88 1.59 24.97
C GLN A 54 -10.47 0.18 25.10
N ALA A 55 -9.90 -0.63 25.98
CA ALA A 55 -10.50 -1.86 26.55
C ALA A 55 -11.51 -2.60 25.63
N TYR A 56 -11.21 -2.74 24.33
CA TYR A 56 -11.93 -3.71 23.50
C TYR A 56 -11.54 -5.09 24.03
N GLU A 57 -12.51 -5.80 24.54
CA GLU A 57 -12.36 -7.20 24.90
C GLU A 57 -12.33 -8.00 23.60
N PHE A 58 -11.15 -8.14 23.00
CA PHE A 58 -10.97 -9.06 21.88
C PHE A 58 -10.34 -10.36 22.36
N ASP A 59 -10.89 -11.46 21.87
CA ASP A 59 -10.46 -12.82 22.22
C ASP A 59 -9.37 -13.31 21.26
N ARG A 60 -9.45 -12.85 20.00
CA ARG A 60 -8.60 -13.29 18.90
C ARG A 60 -8.04 -12.08 18.17
N MET A 61 -6.79 -12.16 17.77
CA MET A 61 -6.14 -11.15 16.94
C MET A 61 -5.42 -11.80 15.77
N VAL A 62 -5.59 -11.24 14.58
CA VAL A 62 -4.78 -11.59 13.40
C VAL A 62 -3.96 -10.37 13.02
N TYR A 63 -2.64 -10.54 12.98
CA TYR A 63 -1.73 -9.53 12.47
C TYR A 63 -1.19 -9.96 11.11
N LEU A 64 -1.54 -9.22 10.08
CA LEU A 64 -1.06 -9.44 8.71
C LEU A 64 0.18 -8.58 8.45
N SER A 65 1.33 -9.20 8.26
CA SER A 65 2.58 -8.49 8.01
C SER A 65 2.60 -7.79 6.65
N ASN A 66 3.46 -6.79 6.50
CA ASN A 66 3.69 -6.14 5.21
C ASN A 66 4.47 -7.03 4.21
N TYR A 67 5.01 -8.16 4.66
CA TYR A 67 5.72 -9.14 3.81
C TYR A 67 4.84 -9.99 2.91
N LEU A 68 3.54 -9.85 3.01
CA LEU A 68 2.59 -10.61 2.20
C LEU A 68 2.59 -10.19 0.74
N THR A 69 3.32 -9.12 0.40
CA THR A 69 3.57 -8.66 -0.97
C THR A 69 5.07 -8.52 -1.25
N PRO A 70 5.53 -8.77 -2.49
CA PRO A 70 6.96 -8.68 -2.83
C PRO A 70 7.58 -7.29 -2.67
N HIS A 71 6.78 -6.21 -2.71
CA HIS A 71 7.26 -4.84 -2.94
C HIS A 71 7.11 -3.88 -1.75
N THR A 72 6.83 -4.35 -0.54
CA THR A 72 6.57 -3.46 0.61
C THR A 72 7.80 -3.19 1.47
N ASP A 73 7.87 -1.97 2.01
CA ASP A 73 8.81 -1.59 3.06
C ASP A 73 8.41 -2.22 4.39
N THR A 74 9.40 -2.67 5.15
CA THR A 74 9.20 -3.62 6.23
C THR A 74 9.64 -3.13 7.61
N VAL A 75 10.34 -1.99 7.69
CA VAL A 75 10.91 -1.50 8.96
C VAL A 75 9.82 -1.17 9.99
N GLY A 76 8.75 -0.52 9.55
CA GLY A 76 7.64 -0.16 10.42
C GLY A 76 6.85 -1.34 10.99
N ASP A 77 6.93 -2.51 10.37
CA ASP A 77 6.19 -3.71 10.78
C ASP A 77 6.56 -4.19 12.19
N ILE A 78 7.85 -4.10 12.56
CA ILE A 78 8.34 -4.48 13.89
C ILE A 78 7.79 -3.58 15.00
N GLU A 79 7.70 -2.29 14.77
CA GLU A 79 7.19 -1.34 15.76
C GLU A 79 5.70 -1.55 16.00
N LEU A 80 4.94 -1.77 14.92
CA LEU A 80 3.53 -2.08 15.02
C LEU A 80 3.31 -3.42 15.74
N LEU A 81 4.04 -4.45 15.37
CA LEU A 81 3.96 -5.77 16.02
C LEU A 81 4.26 -5.67 17.51
N ARG A 82 5.28 -4.91 17.90
CA ARG A 82 5.60 -4.65 19.31
C ARG A 82 4.45 -3.94 20.05
N THR A 83 3.81 -2.98 19.39
CA THR A 83 2.66 -2.25 19.95
C THR A 83 1.47 -3.19 20.16
N VAL A 84 1.18 -4.03 19.18
CA VAL A 84 0.15 -5.07 19.26
C VAL A 84 0.42 -6.03 20.42
N PHE A 85 1.65 -6.52 20.56
CA PHE A 85 2.00 -7.40 21.69
C PHE A 85 1.83 -6.73 23.05
N ARG A 86 2.18 -5.44 23.18
CA ARG A 86 1.96 -4.70 24.42
C ARG A 86 0.47 -4.61 24.79
N ALA A 87 -0.39 -4.45 23.78
CA ALA A 87 -1.83 -4.44 24.02
C ALA A 87 -2.38 -5.81 24.40
N CYS A 88 -1.75 -6.91 23.93
CA CYS A 88 -2.12 -8.28 24.29
C CYS A 88 -1.57 -8.73 25.65
N ALA A 89 -0.48 -8.09 26.14
CA ALA A 89 0.16 -8.49 27.39
C ALA A 89 -0.81 -8.41 28.58
N GLY A 90 -0.82 -9.48 29.38
CA GLY A 90 -1.74 -9.61 30.53
C GLY A 90 -3.18 -9.95 30.17
N ARG A 91 -3.51 -10.12 28.90
CA ARG A 91 -4.84 -10.52 28.40
C ARG A 91 -4.80 -11.95 27.86
N ARG A 92 -5.94 -12.62 27.88
CA ARG A 92 -6.07 -13.96 27.29
C ARG A 92 -6.44 -13.88 25.81
N VAL A 93 -5.49 -13.41 25.00
CA VAL A 93 -5.67 -13.22 23.56
C VAL A 93 -4.91 -14.30 22.80
N GLN A 94 -5.55 -14.86 21.77
CA GLN A 94 -4.90 -15.70 20.77
C GLN A 94 -4.43 -14.81 19.63
N LEU A 95 -3.11 -14.63 19.46
CA LEU A 95 -2.51 -13.84 18.40
C LEU A 95 -1.98 -14.74 17.28
N LEU A 96 -2.51 -14.60 16.07
CA LEU A 96 -1.98 -15.19 14.86
C LEU A 96 -1.20 -14.13 14.06
N TYR A 97 0.12 -14.27 14.01
CA TYR A 97 0.98 -13.44 13.17
C TYR A 97 1.16 -14.12 11.81
N VAL A 98 0.63 -13.50 10.74
CA VAL A 98 0.74 -14.00 9.36
C VAL A 98 1.89 -13.28 8.67
N ALA A 99 2.92 -14.04 8.33
CA ALA A 99 4.13 -13.54 7.67
C ALA A 99 4.26 -14.11 6.25
N GLY A 100 4.76 -13.29 5.35
CA GLY A 100 5.14 -13.75 4.00
C GLY A 100 6.45 -14.54 4.00
N PRO A 101 6.88 -15.04 2.83
CA PRO A 101 8.11 -15.79 2.70
C PRO A 101 9.32 -14.87 3.00
N ALA A 102 10.21 -15.35 3.85
CA ALA A 102 11.50 -14.70 4.07
C ALA A 102 12.43 -15.05 2.89
N GLY A 103 12.52 -14.14 1.92
CA GLY A 103 13.31 -14.38 0.72
C GLY A 103 14.80 -14.12 0.91
N ALA A 104 15.58 -14.71 0.00
CA ALA A 104 17.00 -14.41 -0.18
C ALA A 104 17.18 -13.14 -1.04
N GLU A 105 16.47 -12.04 -0.72
CA GLU A 105 16.56 -10.81 -1.50
C GLU A 105 17.60 -9.82 -0.98
N GLY A 106 18.30 -9.19 -1.92
CA GLY A 106 19.28 -8.14 -1.65
C GLY A 106 20.67 -8.65 -1.30
N ALA A 107 21.58 -7.73 -1.03
CA ALA A 107 22.92 -8.07 -0.54
C ALA A 107 22.78 -8.74 0.83
N ALA A 108 23.24 -9.98 0.91
CA ALA A 108 23.28 -10.70 2.17
C ALA A 108 24.19 -9.97 3.17
N ASP A 109 23.77 -9.86 4.43
CA ASP A 109 24.65 -9.44 5.50
C ASP A 109 25.80 -10.47 5.69
N ALA A 110 26.73 -10.17 6.59
CA ALA A 110 27.88 -11.06 6.89
C ALA A 110 27.46 -12.47 7.34
N ALA A 111 26.18 -12.68 7.68
CA ALA A 111 25.58 -13.97 8.04
C ALA A 111 24.79 -14.61 6.89
N GLY A 112 24.78 -14.02 5.67
CA GLY A 112 24.03 -14.50 4.52
C GLY A 112 22.53 -14.18 4.56
N ARG A 113 22.11 -13.21 5.40
CA ARG A 113 20.71 -12.80 5.53
C ARG A 113 20.43 -11.53 4.77
N THR A 114 19.28 -11.46 4.15
CA THR A 114 18.77 -10.24 3.51
C THR A 114 18.14 -9.29 4.54
N GLY A 115 17.95 -8.01 4.18
CA GLY A 115 17.26 -7.06 5.03
C GLY A 115 15.88 -7.58 5.48
N LYS A 116 15.07 -8.14 4.57
CA LYS A 116 13.79 -8.76 4.88
C LYS A 116 13.94 -9.97 5.80
N GLY A 117 14.93 -10.82 5.55
CA GLY A 117 15.23 -11.98 6.40
C GLY A 117 15.60 -11.58 7.84
N ILE A 118 16.37 -10.49 8.02
CA ILE A 118 16.72 -9.96 9.34
C ILE A 118 15.45 -9.52 10.09
N ILE A 119 14.55 -8.81 9.45
CA ILE A 119 13.31 -8.33 10.08
C ILE A 119 12.35 -9.50 10.36
N ALA A 120 12.25 -10.48 9.47
CA ALA A 120 11.47 -11.70 9.72
C ALA A 120 11.97 -12.46 10.95
N HIS A 121 13.29 -12.57 11.15
CA HIS A 121 13.89 -13.12 12.36
C HIS A 121 13.57 -12.28 13.60
N ALA A 122 13.70 -10.95 13.52
CA ALA A 122 13.37 -10.05 14.62
C ALA A 122 11.89 -10.15 15.02
N ALA A 123 10.97 -10.28 14.06
CA ALA A 123 9.55 -10.52 14.32
C ALA A 123 9.32 -11.87 15.03
N ASN A 124 9.99 -12.94 14.58
CA ASN A 124 9.92 -14.25 15.21
C ASN A 124 10.43 -14.21 16.65
N ASP A 125 11.57 -13.57 16.90
CA ASP A 125 12.15 -13.42 18.23
C ASP A 125 11.23 -12.61 19.16
N LEU A 126 10.58 -11.57 18.62
CA LEU A 126 9.60 -10.77 19.34
C LEU A 126 8.38 -11.61 19.74
N CYS A 127 7.83 -12.39 18.81
CA CYS A 127 6.73 -13.33 19.07
C CYS A 127 7.11 -14.34 20.18
N CYS A 128 8.29 -14.93 20.07
CA CYS A 128 8.81 -15.88 21.05
C CYS A 128 8.97 -15.24 22.44
N TYR A 129 9.51 -14.02 22.50
CA TYR A 129 9.68 -13.27 23.75
C TYR A 129 8.34 -13.04 24.46
N TYR A 130 7.33 -12.50 23.75
CA TYR A 130 6.03 -12.20 24.35
C TYR A 130 5.25 -13.46 24.73
N ALA A 131 5.38 -14.53 23.98
CA ALA A 131 4.80 -15.82 24.34
C ALA A 131 5.43 -16.39 25.62
N ALA A 132 6.77 -16.34 25.73
CA ALA A 132 7.50 -16.93 26.86
C ALA A 132 7.46 -16.07 28.13
N ARG A 133 7.45 -14.73 28.00
CA ARG A 133 7.58 -13.83 29.17
C ARG A 133 6.27 -13.20 29.58
N GLU A 134 5.42 -12.86 28.62
CA GLU A 134 4.16 -12.15 28.88
C GLU A 134 2.94 -13.07 28.76
N GLY A 135 3.14 -14.34 28.41
CA GLY A 135 2.08 -15.34 28.32
C GLY A 135 1.08 -15.10 27.19
N VAL A 136 1.43 -14.31 26.17
CA VAL A 136 0.58 -14.09 25.00
C VAL A 136 0.57 -15.36 24.16
N GLN A 137 -0.61 -15.96 23.97
CA GLN A 137 -0.74 -17.13 23.10
C GLN A 137 -0.49 -16.72 21.65
N THR A 138 0.62 -17.15 21.06
CA THR A 138 1.07 -16.66 19.75
C THR A 138 1.36 -17.82 18.81
N LYS A 139 0.79 -17.76 17.61
CA LYS A 139 1.22 -18.59 16.49
C LYS A 139 1.74 -17.73 15.36
N ILE A 140 2.83 -18.16 14.72
CA ILE A 140 3.38 -17.56 13.51
C ILE A 140 2.96 -18.45 12.35
N LEU A 141 2.29 -17.89 11.37
CA LEU A 141 1.89 -18.55 10.15
C LEU A 141 2.70 -17.96 8.97
N ARG A 142 3.67 -18.69 8.46
CA ARG A 142 4.44 -18.27 7.29
C ARG A 142 3.76 -18.83 6.04
N VAL A 143 3.39 -17.91 5.14
CA VAL A 143 2.59 -18.24 3.94
C VAL A 143 3.30 -17.74 2.68
N PRO A 144 2.97 -18.28 1.50
CA PRO A 144 3.32 -17.69 0.20
C PRO A 144 2.84 -16.24 0.07
N PHE A 145 3.30 -15.52 -0.97
CA PHE A 145 2.74 -14.22 -1.31
C PHE A 145 1.25 -14.34 -1.59
N LEU A 146 0.49 -13.35 -1.12
CA LEU A 146 -0.95 -13.38 -1.29
C LEU A 146 -1.38 -12.71 -2.60
N TYR A 147 -2.45 -13.24 -3.15
CA TYR A 147 -3.26 -12.60 -4.19
C TYR A 147 -4.74 -12.84 -3.90
N THR A 148 -5.63 -12.00 -4.46
CA THR A 148 -7.08 -12.20 -4.38
C THR A 148 -7.65 -12.57 -5.72
N ALA A 149 -8.52 -13.57 -5.74
CA ALA A 149 -9.24 -13.96 -6.95
C ALA A 149 -10.51 -13.14 -7.15
N SER A 150 -11.13 -12.65 -6.07
CA SER A 150 -12.40 -11.90 -6.04
C SER A 150 -12.22 -10.40 -6.25
N ALA A 151 -11.22 -9.80 -5.62
CA ALA A 151 -11.00 -8.34 -5.57
C ALA A 151 -9.87 -7.86 -6.51
N ALA A 152 -9.83 -8.38 -7.75
CA ALA A 152 -8.74 -8.11 -8.71
C ALA A 152 -8.43 -6.61 -8.95
N LEU A 153 -9.37 -5.70 -8.64
CA LEU A 153 -9.20 -4.25 -8.83
C LEU A 153 -8.46 -3.54 -7.68
N GLU A 154 -8.33 -4.19 -6.53
CA GLU A 154 -7.72 -3.62 -5.32
C GLU A 154 -6.57 -4.47 -4.79
N ASP A 155 -6.27 -5.57 -5.47
CA ASP A 155 -5.20 -6.49 -5.10
C ASP A 155 -3.84 -5.77 -5.12
N PRO A 156 -3.11 -5.71 -3.99
CA PRO A 156 -1.86 -4.96 -3.88
C PRO A 156 -0.69 -5.62 -4.61
N PHE A 157 -0.83 -6.88 -5.03
CA PHE A 157 0.15 -7.60 -5.83
C PHE A 157 -0.21 -7.60 -7.33
N LEU A 158 -1.43 -8.03 -7.66
CA LEU A 158 -1.83 -8.21 -9.06
C LEU A 158 -2.08 -6.90 -9.79
N VAL A 159 -2.59 -5.86 -9.11
CA VAL A 159 -2.86 -4.57 -9.76
C VAL A 159 -1.57 -3.89 -10.23
N PRO A 160 -0.53 -3.70 -9.41
CA PRO A 160 0.74 -3.16 -9.89
C PRO A 160 1.40 -4.03 -10.96
N LEU A 161 1.27 -5.36 -10.86
CA LEU A 161 1.80 -6.30 -11.84
C LEU A 161 1.12 -6.11 -13.21
N PHE A 162 -0.21 -6.09 -13.26
CA PHE A 162 -0.95 -5.88 -14.52
C PHE A 162 -0.78 -4.48 -15.07
N ASP A 163 -0.66 -3.46 -14.21
CA ASP A 163 -0.37 -2.09 -14.62
C ASP A 163 1.00 -2.03 -15.31
N ALA A 164 2.04 -2.64 -14.74
CA ALA A 164 3.35 -2.75 -15.36
C ALA A 164 3.29 -3.50 -16.70
N CYS A 165 2.61 -4.66 -16.75
CA CYS A 165 2.42 -5.41 -18.00
C CYS A 165 1.73 -4.57 -19.09
N SER A 166 0.77 -3.73 -18.72
CA SER A 166 0.06 -2.84 -19.66
C SER A 166 0.94 -1.75 -20.26
N THR A 167 2.07 -1.42 -19.63
CA THR A 167 3.07 -0.47 -20.16
C THR A 167 4.07 -1.15 -21.11
N GLY A 168 4.01 -2.48 -21.28
CA GLY A 168 4.83 -3.27 -22.18
C GLY A 168 6.10 -3.84 -21.55
N SER A 169 6.35 -3.62 -20.27
CA SER A 169 7.50 -4.19 -19.56
C SER A 169 7.19 -4.48 -18.10
N VAL A 170 7.72 -5.60 -17.60
CA VAL A 170 7.62 -5.97 -16.19
C VAL A 170 8.92 -6.58 -15.71
N ALA A 171 9.32 -6.30 -14.48
CA ALA A 171 10.41 -6.96 -13.79
C ALA A 171 9.85 -7.89 -12.70
N LEU A 172 10.15 -9.20 -12.81
CA LEU A 172 9.86 -10.17 -11.78
C LEU A 172 11.07 -10.35 -10.88
N GLN A 173 10.84 -10.46 -9.59
CA GLN A 173 11.90 -10.71 -8.63
C GLN A 173 12.32 -12.19 -8.70
N GLY A 174 13.61 -12.43 -8.61
CA GLY A 174 14.21 -13.76 -8.71
C GLY A 174 14.67 -14.14 -10.10
N ALA A 175 15.57 -15.13 -10.15
CA ALA A 175 16.00 -15.74 -11.39
C ALA A 175 14.81 -16.44 -12.08
N GLN A 176 14.92 -16.71 -13.36
CA GLN A 176 13.82 -17.31 -14.14
C GLN A 176 13.35 -18.66 -13.59
N ASP A 177 14.26 -19.46 -13.06
CA ASP A 177 14.00 -20.76 -12.42
C ASP A 177 13.72 -20.67 -10.92
N ALA A 178 13.77 -19.46 -10.36
CA ALA A 178 13.52 -19.24 -8.94
C ALA A 178 12.07 -19.49 -8.56
N ALA A 179 11.84 -20.08 -7.39
CA ALA A 179 10.50 -20.31 -6.85
C ALA A 179 9.76 -18.98 -6.64
N PHE A 180 8.50 -18.96 -7.04
CA PHE A 180 7.60 -17.83 -6.91
C PHE A 180 6.30 -18.27 -6.19
N PRO A 181 6.35 -18.45 -4.87
CA PRO A 181 5.25 -19.03 -4.10
C PRO A 181 4.07 -18.08 -3.98
N LEU A 182 2.87 -18.56 -4.32
CA LEU A 182 1.63 -17.77 -4.37
C LEU A 182 0.49 -18.50 -3.67
N LEU A 183 -0.32 -17.75 -2.90
CA LEU A 183 -1.48 -18.27 -2.17
C LEU A 183 -2.67 -17.33 -2.31
N CYS A 184 -3.84 -17.90 -2.61
CA CYS A 184 -5.09 -17.15 -2.62
C CYS A 184 -5.53 -16.72 -1.21
N ALA A 185 -5.83 -15.44 -1.01
CA ALA A 185 -6.23 -14.90 0.30
C ALA A 185 -7.52 -15.53 0.83
N GLU A 186 -8.44 -15.89 -0.06
CA GLU A 186 -9.68 -16.58 0.31
C GLU A 186 -9.42 -17.98 0.88
N GLU A 187 -8.34 -18.64 0.46
CA GLU A 187 -7.92 -19.92 1.03
C GLU A 187 -7.18 -19.76 2.35
N LEU A 188 -6.40 -18.68 2.48
CA LEU A 188 -5.80 -18.32 3.78
C LEU A 188 -6.87 -18.10 4.84
N ALA A 189 -7.98 -17.44 4.51
CA ALA A 189 -9.09 -17.24 5.44
C ALA A 189 -9.62 -18.56 6.02
N VAL A 190 -9.76 -19.60 5.20
CA VAL A 190 -10.16 -20.94 5.65
C VAL A 190 -9.13 -21.58 6.57
N LEU A 191 -7.84 -21.40 6.30
CA LEU A 191 -6.77 -21.88 7.16
C LEU A 191 -6.75 -21.16 8.50
N VAL A 192 -6.88 -19.83 8.50
CA VAL A 192 -6.98 -18.99 9.70
C VAL A 192 -8.09 -19.51 10.62
N ARG A 193 -9.29 -19.75 10.07
CA ARG A 193 -10.40 -20.35 10.81
C ARG A 193 -10.00 -21.66 11.48
N ARG A 194 -9.43 -22.60 10.71
CA ARG A 194 -9.07 -23.94 11.22
C ARG A 194 -8.02 -23.87 12.32
N ILE A 195 -7.07 -22.93 12.22
CA ILE A 195 -6.07 -22.70 13.27
C ILE A 195 -6.74 -22.23 14.56
N PHE A 196 -7.67 -21.26 14.48
CA PHE A 196 -8.37 -20.78 15.68
C PHE A 196 -9.33 -21.81 16.27
N ASP A 197 -10.00 -22.61 15.45
CA ASP A 197 -10.93 -23.64 15.89
C ASP A 197 -10.21 -24.80 16.63
N SER A 198 -8.92 -25.01 16.31
CA SER A 198 -8.09 -26.06 16.92
C SER A 198 -6.85 -25.49 17.63
N TRP A 199 -6.99 -24.32 18.23
CA TRP A 199 -5.87 -23.64 18.90
C TRP A 199 -5.39 -24.44 20.11
N ASP A 200 -4.11 -24.74 20.15
CA ASP A 200 -3.42 -25.39 21.22
C ASP A 200 -2.04 -24.76 21.45
N GLY A 201 -1.51 -24.93 22.66
CA GLY A 201 -0.20 -24.44 23.06
C GLY A 201 -0.11 -22.90 23.13
N ASN A 202 1.06 -22.42 23.58
CA ASN A 202 1.32 -20.99 23.79
C ASN A 202 2.12 -20.37 22.69
N PHE A 203 2.96 -21.15 21.98
CA PHE A 203 3.80 -20.64 20.88
C PHE A 203 4.06 -21.75 19.84
N GLU A 204 3.91 -21.41 18.59
CA GLU A 204 4.21 -22.31 17.48
C GLU A 204 4.48 -21.51 16.20
N THR A 205 5.38 -22.03 15.37
CA THR A 205 5.59 -21.55 14.00
C THR A 205 5.07 -22.61 13.02
N LEU A 206 4.21 -22.18 12.11
CA LEU A 206 3.57 -23.01 11.09
C LEU A 206 4.01 -22.52 9.71
N ASP A 207 4.50 -23.44 8.88
CA ASP A 207 4.83 -23.17 7.49
C ASP A 207 3.74 -23.72 6.56
N VAL A 208 3.31 -22.89 5.62
CA VAL A 208 2.38 -23.30 4.56
C VAL A 208 3.18 -23.53 3.30
N ALA A 209 3.24 -24.77 2.84
CA ALA A 209 3.90 -25.09 1.59
C ALA A 209 3.11 -24.52 0.39
N ASP A 210 3.83 -24.02 -0.62
CA ASP A 210 3.28 -23.80 -1.95
C ASP A 210 3.04 -25.16 -2.64
N THR A 211 1.79 -25.44 -2.95
CA THR A 211 1.40 -26.73 -3.55
C THR A 211 1.75 -26.82 -5.05
N PHE A 212 1.78 -25.69 -5.73
CA PHE A 212 1.93 -25.65 -7.21
C PHE A 212 3.37 -25.44 -7.65
N HIS A 213 4.24 -24.94 -6.77
CA HIS A 213 5.68 -24.75 -7.01
C HIS A 213 6.01 -23.95 -8.27
N HIS A 214 5.29 -22.87 -8.52
CA HIS A 214 5.54 -22.01 -9.68
C HIS A 214 6.91 -21.35 -9.62
N THR A 215 7.50 -21.17 -10.81
CA THR A 215 8.71 -20.37 -11.01
C THR A 215 8.39 -18.97 -11.53
N ALA A 216 9.32 -18.04 -11.37
CA ALA A 216 9.20 -16.70 -11.96
C ALA A 216 9.08 -16.77 -13.49
N GLY A 217 9.73 -17.76 -14.12
CA GLY A 217 9.64 -18.03 -15.56
C GLY A 217 8.23 -18.39 -15.98
N GLU A 218 7.59 -19.34 -15.29
CA GLU A 218 6.21 -19.77 -15.61
C GLU A 218 5.21 -18.62 -15.43
N VAL A 219 5.37 -17.79 -14.39
CA VAL A 219 4.57 -16.58 -14.20
C VAL A 219 4.80 -15.59 -15.35
N GLY A 220 6.07 -15.37 -15.74
CA GLY A 220 6.43 -14.52 -16.87
C GLY A 220 5.85 -14.99 -18.20
N ASP A 221 5.84 -16.29 -18.46
CA ASP A 221 5.27 -16.88 -19.68
C ASP A 221 3.74 -16.73 -19.70
N ALA A 222 3.09 -16.95 -18.57
CA ALA A 222 1.65 -16.71 -18.44
C ALA A 222 1.28 -15.23 -18.67
N LEU A 223 2.09 -14.30 -18.17
CA LEU A 223 1.89 -12.87 -18.40
C LEU A 223 2.12 -12.50 -19.88
N ARG A 224 3.15 -13.06 -20.58
CA ARG A 224 3.35 -12.85 -22.02
C ARG A 224 2.17 -13.34 -22.85
N ALA A 225 1.56 -14.46 -22.44
CA ALA A 225 0.38 -14.99 -23.12
C ALA A 225 -0.83 -14.04 -23.01
N LEU A 226 -0.96 -13.30 -21.90
CA LEU A 226 -2.04 -12.35 -21.66
C LEU A 226 -1.78 -10.96 -22.21
N PHE A 227 -0.51 -10.54 -22.28
CA PHE A 227 -0.08 -9.22 -22.74
C PHE A 227 0.89 -9.37 -23.93
N PRO A 228 0.39 -9.44 -25.17
CA PRO A 228 1.23 -9.61 -26.35
C PRO A 228 2.29 -8.52 -26.49
N GLY A 229 3.54 -8.93 -26.72
CA GLY A 229 4.68 -8.01 -26.83
C GLY A 229 5.30 -7.58 -25.48
N LEU A 230 4.87 -8.16 -24.37
CA LEU A 230 5.41 -7.88 -23.04
C LEU A 230 6.88 -8.31 -22.93
N ALA A 231 7.75 -7.37 -22.55
CA ALA A 231 9.12 -7.65 -22.13
C ALA A 231 9.14 -8.02 -20.64
N VAL A 232 9.60 -9.22 -20.31
CA VAL A 232 9.76 -9.68 -18.92
C VAL A 232 11.23 -9.76 -18.60
N ALA A 233 11.66 -8.99 -17.60
CA ALA A 233 12.99 -9.07 -16.99
C ALA A 233 12.93 -9.90 -15.71
N TYR A 234 14.01 -10.61 -15.42
CA TYR A 234 14.18 -11.41 -14.21
C TYR A 234 15.35 -10.88 -13.41
N GLY A 235 15.27 -10.97 -12.07
CA GLY A 235 16.37 -10.67 -11.19
C GLY A 235 17.38 -11.82 -11.09
N ASP A 236 18.44 -11.59 -10.30
CA ASP A 236 19.53 -12.58 -10.10
C ASP A 236 19.38 -13.38 -8.79
N SER A 237 18.37 -13.10 -7.98
CA SER A 237 18.21 -13.75 -6.66
C SER A 237 17.65 -15.16 -6.80
N ALA A 238 17.99 -16.02 -5.83
CA ALA A 238 17.48 -17.41 -5.76
C ALA A 238 15.95 -17.48 -5.53
N GLY A 239 15.26 -16.33 -5.44
CA GLY A 239 13.83 -16.26 -5.20
C GLY A 239 13.43 -16.54 -3.76
N TYR A 240 12.17 -16.86 -3.59
CA TYR A 240 11.56 -17.10 -2.28
C TYR A 240 11.34 -18.58 -2.08
N ALA A 241 11.82 -19.12 -0.97
CA ALA A 241 11.54 -20.50 -0.59
C ALA A 241 10.81 -20.54 0.74
N LEU A 242 9.71 -21.28 0.77
CA LEU A 242 9.12 -21.72 2.02
C LEU A 242 9.60 -23.15 2.31
N PRO A 243 9.85 -23.51 3.58
CA PRO A 243 10.14 -24.87 3.95
C PRO A 243 9.02 -25.79 3.47
N ALA A 244 9.36 -26.94 2.91
CA ALA A 244 8.37 -27.97 2.62
C ALA A 244 7.72 -28.41 3.92
N SER A 245 6.42 -28.21 4.05
CA SER A 245 5.69 -28.49 5.28
C SER A 245 4.32 -29.09 4.98
N ASP A 246 4.05 -30.25 5.58
CA ASP A 246 2.74 -30.89 5.52
C ASP A 246 1.82 -30.54 6.68
N VAL A 247 2.26 -29.66 7.58
CA VAL A 247 1.55 -29.34 8.84
C VAL A 247 0.14 -28.82 8.56
N ALA A 248 -0.03 -27.94 7.60
CA ALA A 248 -1.36 -27.41 7.23
C ALA A 248 -2.30 -28.54 6.79
N ARG A 249 -1.81 -29.51 6.02
CA ARG A 249 -2.59 -30.66 5.56
C ARG A 249 -2.87 -31.66 6.68
N VAL A 250 -1.83 -32.06 7.39
CA VAL A 250 -1.93 -33.15 8.38
C VAL A 250 -2.71 -32.72 9.60
N ARG A 251 -2.44 -31.51 10.12
CA ARG A 251 -3.03 -31.05 11.38
C ARG A 251 -4.37 -30.35 11.19
N TYR A 252 -4.48 -29.51 10.14
CA TYR A 252 -5.67 -28.72 9.90
C TYR A 252 -6.55 -29.24 8.75
N GLY A 253 -6.15 -30.33 8.08
CA GLY A 253 -6.87 -30.88 6.93
C GLY A 253 -6.99 -29.89 5.77
N TRP A 254 -6.08 -28.91 5.70
CA TRP A 254 -6.11 -27.83 4.73
C TRP A 254 -5.02 -28.03 3.67
N PHE A 255 -5.35 -27.71 2.42
CA PHE A 255 -4.42 -27.68 1.31
C PHE A 255 -4.88 -26.64 0.28
N GLN A 256 -3.93 -26.06 -0.42
CA GLN A 256 -4.16 -25.09 -1.47
C GLN A 256 -4.87 -25.73 -2.68
N ARG A 257 -5.91 -25.09 -3.17
CA ARG A 257 -6.74 -25.55 -4.30
C ARG A 257 -6.71 -24.60 -5.50
N TYR A 258 -6.55 -23.29 -5.21
CA TYR A 258 -6.53 -22.26 -6.25
C TYR A 258 -5.11 -22.13 -6.80
N ASP A 259 -5.02 -22.16 -8.12
CA ASP A 259 -3.79 -22.01 -8.88
C ASP A 259 -3.86 -20.70 -9.64
N LEU A 260 -2.96 -19.76 -9.30
CA LEU A 260 -2.94 -18.45 -9.95
C LEU A 260 -2.80 -18.56 -11.46
N LEU A 261 -1.89 -19.42 -11.98
CA LEU A 261 -1.62 -19.47 -13.41
C LEU A 261 -2.82 -19.98 -14.20
N ARG A 262 -3.57 -20.93 -13.63
CA ARG A 262 -4.82 -21.42 -14.22
C ARG A 262 -5.89 -20.33 -14.28
N ASP A 263 -5.99 -19.53 -13.22
CA ASP A 263 -7.09 -18.57 -13.06
C ASP A 263 -6.71 -17.15 -13.54
N LEU A 264 -5.43 -16.93 -13.91
CA LEU A 264 -4.85 -15.62 -14.22
C LEU A 264 -5.59 -14.88 -15.36
N SER A 265 -6.03 -15.61 -16.40
CA SER A 265 -6.78 -15.03 -17.52
C SER A 265 -8.15 -14.49 -17.08
N ALA A 266 -8.84 -15.20 -16.19
CA ALA A 266 -10.14 -14.77 -15.65
C ALA A 266 -9.97 -13.57 -14.69
N ILE A 267 -8.89 -13.55 -13.93
CA ILE A 267 -8.55 -12.44 -13.03
C ILE A 267 -8.20 -11.19 -13.85
N GLN A 268 -7.37 -11.33 -14.88
CA GLN A 268 -6.98 -10.24 -15.77
C GLN A 268 -8.19 -9.66 -16.54
N ALA A 269 -9.10 -10.51 -17.00
CA ALA A 269 -10.33 -10.05 -17.67
C ALA A 269 -11.22 -9.21 -16.73
N ARG A 270 -11.34 -9.60 -15.44
CA ARG A 270 -12.05 -8.82 -14.42
C ARG A 270 -11.38 -7.50 -14.13
N TRP A 271 -10.05 -7.48 -14.00
CA TRP A 271 -9.25 -6.28 -13.83
C TRP A 271 -9.44 -5.32 -15.01
N GLY A 272 -9.35 -5.80 -16.26
CA GLY A 272 -9.55 -5.01 -17.48
C GLY A 272 -10.96 -4.42 -17.56
N ALA A 273 -12.00 -5.22 -17.29
CA ALA A 273 -13.39 -4.77 -17.29
C ALA A 273 -13.68 -3.71 -16.22
N GLY A 274 -13.08 -3.85 -15.04
CA GLY A 274 -13.24 -2.89 -13.96
C GLY A 274 -12.50 -1.58 -14.21
N ARG A 275 -11.35 -1.64 -14.88
CA ARG A 275 -10.55 -0.45 -15.26
C ARG A 275 -11.31 0.42 -16.25
N ILE A 276 -12.00 -0.17 -17.23
CA ILE A 276 -12.85 0.57 -18.18
C ILE A 276 -13.96 1.34 -17.44
N LYS A 277 -14.50 0.81 -16.36
CA LYS A 277 -15.50 1.51 -15.52
C LYS A 277 -14.91 2.61 -14.63
N LYS A 278 -13.66 2.47 -14.17
CA LYS A 278 -13.01 3.41 -13.23
C LYS A 278 -12.16 4.50 -13.91
N ILE A 279 -11.90 4.42 -15.20
CA ILE A 279 -11.18 5.50 -15.89
C ILE A 279 -12.12 6.70 -15.98
N ASN A 280 -12.10 7.54 -14.96
CA ASN A 280 -12.58 8.91 -15.07
C ASN A 280 -11.66 9.62 -16.08
N PRO A 281 -12.16 10.05 -17.27
CA PRO A 281 -11.31 10.65 -18.31
C PRO A 281 -10.55 11.88 -17.79
N LEU A 282 -11.12 12.56 -16.79
CA LEU A 282 -10.49 13.68 -16.12
C LEU A 282 -9.25 13.24 -15.32
N ARG A 283 -9.33 12.12 -14.59
CA ARG A 283 -8.19 11.61 -13.81
C ARG A 283 -7.07 11.09 -14.71
N ALA A 284 -7.41 10.39 -15.79
CA ALA A 284 -6.43 9.94 -16.78
C ALA A 284 -5.74 11.13 -17.49
N ALA A 285 -6.44 12.24 -17.70
CA ALA A 285 -5.87 13.46 -18.23
C ALA A 285 -4.92 14.13 -17.21
N ILE A 286 -5.32 14.19 -15.93
CA ILE A 286 -4.48 14.74 -14.85
C ILE A 286 -3.20 13.91 -14.67
N ASP A 287 -3.30 12.58 -14.62
CA ASP A 287 -2.16 11.68 -14.48
C ASP A 287 -1.18 11.86 -15.66
N ARG A 288 -1.70 12.01 -16.89
CA ARG A 288 -0.89 12.26 -18.09
C ARG A 288 -0.17 13.62 -18.03
N ILE A 289 -0.80 14.63 -17.44
CA ILE A 289 -0.21 15.96 -17.23
C ILE A 289 0.86 15.88 -16.12
N GLN A 290 0.62 15.14 -15.05
CA GLN A 290 1.56 14.97 -13.95
C GLN A 290 2.83 14.20 -14.35
N MET A 291 2.76 13.34 -15.36
CA MET A 291 3.94 12.60 -15.88
C MET A 291 4.84 13.42 -16.82
N ARG A 292 4.51 14.69 -17.13
CA ARG A 292 5.35 15.54 -17.98
C ARG A 292 6.68 15.88 -17.32
N THR A 293 7.71 16.08 -18.14
CA THR A 293 9.05 16.44 -17.67
C THR A 293 9.07 17.82 -16.99
N LEU A 294 9.97 18.02 -16.05
CA LEU A 294 10.10 19.26 -15.26
C LEU A 294 10.12 20.54 -16.13
N PRO A 295 10.91 20.63 -17.23
CA PRO A 295 10.93 21.84 -18.05
C PRO A 295 9.60 22.16 -18.71
N ILE A 296 8.82 21.14 -19.10
CA ILE A 296 7.49 21.34 -19.69
C ILE A 296 6.52 21.86 -18.61
N LYS A 297 6.56 21.34 -17.40
CA LYS A 297 5.74 21.82 -16.28
C LYS A 297 6.06 23.28 -15.94
N CYS A 298 7.33 23.67 -15.92
CA CYS A 298 7.75 25.06 -15.69
C CYS A 298 7.25 26.00 -16.80
N LEU A 299 7.36 25.58 -18.07
CA LEU A 299 6.88 26.36 -19.20
C LEU A 299 5.36 26.55 -19.14
N GLU A 300 4.61 25.48 -18.89
CA GLU A 300 3.14 25.52 -18.80
C GLU A 300 2.67 26.38 -17.63
N THR A 301 3.34 26.28 -16.46
CA THR A 301 3.05 27.14 -15.31
C THR A 301 3.28 28.61 -15.61
N GLY A 302 4.38 28.95 -16.31
CA GLY A 302 4.69 30.32 -16.72
C GLY A 302 3.70 30.87 -17.76
N VAL A 303 3.36 30.07 -18.78
CA VAL A 303 2.37 30.45 -19.79
C VAL A 303 0.98 30.67 -19.18
N ALA A 304 0.58 29.75 -18.28
CA ALA A 304 -0.68 29.87 -17.55
C ALA A 304 -0.70 31.16 -16.70
N TRP A 305 0.39 31.49 -16.02
CA TRP A 305 0.48 32.72 -15.25
C TRP A 305 0.24 33.99 -16.12
N VAL A 306 0.92 34.09 -17.27
CA VAL A 306 0.72 35.21 -18.19
C VAL A 306 -0.73 35.29 -18.67
N LEU A 307 -1.33 34.14 -18.96
CA LEU A 307 -2.73 34.08 -19.44
C LEU A 307 -3.70 34.55 -18.36
N PHE A 308 -3.51 34.12 -17.10
CA PHE A 308 -4.35 34.54 -16.00
C PHE A 308 -4.18 36.02 -15.62
N GLU A 309 -2.96 36.59 -15.73
CA GLU A 309 -2.72 38.02 -15.55
C GLU A 309 -3.40 38.84 -16.64
N VAL A 310 -3.40 38.39 -17.90
CA VAL A 310 -4.13 39.03 -19.00
C VAL A 310 -5.64 38.97 -18.74
N LEU A 311 -6.16 37.83 -18.28
CA LEU A 311 -7.58 37.69 -17.93
C LEU A 311 -7.96 38.61 -16.77
N GLU A 312 -7.15 38.69 -15.72
CA GLU A 312 -7.35 39.62 -14.62
C GLU A 312 -7.43 41.08 -15.11
N HIS A 313 -6.49 41.46 -16.00
CA HIS A 313 -6.47 42.83 -16.53
C HIS A 313 -7.69 43.15 -17.44
N LEU A 314 -8.11 42.18 -18.27
CA LEU A 314 -9.28 42.35 -19.14
C LEU A 314 -10.61 42.42 -18.40
N PHE A 315 -10.75 41.60 -17.34
CA PHE A 315 -12.02 41.45 -16.63
C PHE A 315 -12.13 42.30 -15.37
N SER A 316 -11.02 42.85 -14.87
CA SER A 316 -11.02 43.76 -13.70
C SER A 316 -11.94 44.98 -13.86
N GLN A 317 -12.25 45.35 -15.10
CA GLN A 317 -13.14 46.49 -15.42
C GLN A 317 -14.62 46.09 -15.52
N SER A 318 -14.98 44.79 -15.50
CA SER A 318 -16.38 44.38 -15.61
C SER A 318 -16.97 44.06 -14.23
N VAL A 319 -17.96 44.83 -13.82
CA VAL A 319 -18.62 44.75 -12.51
C VAL A 319 -19.21 43.35 -12.19
N GLN A 320 -19.55 42.58 -13.23
CA GLN A 320 -20.17 41.25 -13.05
C GLN A 320 -19.18 40.12 -12.81
N LEU A 321 -17.91 40.28 -13.21
CA LEU A 321 -16.87 39.23 -13.11
C LEU A 321 -15.83 39.52 -12.01
N ASN A 322 -15.93 40.69 -11.34
CA ASN A 322 -15.00 41.12 -10.31
C ASN A 322 -15.09 40.32 -8.99
N VAL A 323 -16.01 39.35 -8.93
CA VAL A 323 -16.16 38.44 -7.75
C VAL A 323 -15.18 37.27 -7.85
N LEU A 324 -14.59 37.01 -9.02
CA LEU A 324 -13.71 35.88 -9.26
C LEU A 324 -12.25 36.35 -9.23
N ASP A 325 -11.51 35.92 -8.23
CA ASP A 325 -10.06 36.12 -8.17
C ASP A 325 -9.35 35.14 -9.10
N TYR A 326 -8.99 35.58 -10.30
CA TYR A 326 -8.32 34.76 -11.31
C TYR A 326 -6.95 34.28 -10.87
N ARG A 327 -6.27 35.03 -10.00
CA ARG A 327 -4.97 34.63 -9.45
C ARG A 327 -5.12 33.45 -8.48
N LEU A 328 -6.15 33.49 -7.64
CA LEU A 328 -6.47 32.36 -6.76
C LEU A 328 -6.85 31.13 -7.58
N LEU A 329 -7.66 31.30 -8.64
CA LEU A 329 -8.03 30.22 -9.53
C LEU A 329 -6.79 29.61 -10.22
N TYR A 330 -5.83 30.42 -10.66
CA TYR A 330 -4.55 29.96 -11.19
C TYR A 330 -3.77 29.10 -10.19
N VAL A 331 -3.62 29.56 -8.95
CA VAL A 331 -2.90 28.82 -7.89
C VAL A 331 -3.55 27.47 -7.63
N VAL A 332 -4.88 27.45 -7.49
CA VAL A 332 -5.65 26.22 -7.27
C VAL A 332 -5.51 25.27 -8.46
N LEU A 333 -5.58 25.77 -9.69
CA LEU A 333 -5.44 24.97 -10.90
C LEU A 333 -4.07 24.31 -11.00
N ILE A 334 -2.99 25.10 -10.84
CA ILE A 334 -1.62 24.60 -10.92
C ILE A 334 -1.32 23.62 -9.77
N GLY A 335 -1.75 23.93 -8.56
CA GLY A 335 -1.60 23.03 -7.41
C GLY A 335 -2.32 21.69 -7.61
N THR A 336 -3.51 21.71 -8.22
CA THR A 336 -4.27 20.49 -8.52
C THR A 336 -3.62 19.66 -9.63
N LEU A 337 -3.09 20.32 -10.67
CA LEU A 337 -2.50 19.64 -11.83
C LEU A 337 -1.10 19.09 -11.56
N TYR A 338 -0.25 19.84 -10.85
CA TYR A 338 1.18 19.53 -10.72
C TYR A 338 1.66 19.26 -9.29
N GLY A 339 0.75 19.37 -8.29
CA GLY A 339 1.06 19.12 -6.89
C GLY A 339 1.50 20.36 -6.11
N LEU A 340 1.81 20.14 -4.83
CA LEU A 340 2.05 21.21 -3.85
C LEU A 340 3.22 22.12 -4.25
N ASP A 341 4.32 21.55 -4.76
CA ASP A 341 5.54 22.29 -5.11
C ASP A 341 5.27 23.34 -6.19
N PHE A 342 4.55 22.95 -7.25
CA PHE A 342 4.14 23.87 -8.31
C PHE A 342 3.04 24.81 -7.86
N GLY A 343 2.17 24.41 -6.94
CA GLY A 343 1.19 25.27 -6.28
C GLY A 343 1.86 26.41 -5.50
N LEU A 344 2.93 26.14 -4.79
CA LEU A 344 3.73 27.16 -4.09
C LEU A 344 4.41 28.13 -5.05
N VAL A 345 4.99 27.62 -6.14
CA VAL A 345 5.57 28.47 -7.21
C VAL A 345 4.50 29.36 -7.83
N ALA A 346 3.33 28.81 -8.12
CA ALA A 346 2.18 29.56 -8.65
C ALA A 346 1.71 30.66 -7.70
N ALA A 347 1.64 30.38 -6.40
CA ALA A 347 1.28 31.37 -5.36
C ALA A 347 2.31 32.52 -5.33
N LEU A 348 3.59 32.21 -5.46
CA LEU A 348 4.66 33.20 -5.49
C LEU A 348 4.56 34.08 -6.75
N LEU A 349 4.33 33.51 -7.93
CA LEU A 349 4.11 34.23 -9.17
C LEU A 349 2.84 35.12 -9.10
N ALA A 350 1.74 34.62 -8.56
CA ALA A 350 0.51 35.38 -8.35
C ALA A 350 0.73 36.56 -7.42
N SER A 351 1.54 36.41 -6.36
CA SER A 351 1.91 37.47 -5.43
C SER A 351 2.74 38.57 -6.12
N VAL A 352 3.67 38.16 -7.01
CA VAL A 352 4.44 39.11 -7.82
C VAL A 352 3.53 39.89 -8.76
N GLY A 353 2.59 39.22 -9.44
CA GLY A 353 1.59 39.85 -10.29
C GLY A 353 0.70 40.86 -9.54
N LEU A 354 0.27 40.49 -8.32
CA LEU A 354 -0.48 41.38 -7.46
C LEU A 354 0.31 42.64 -7.08
N ALA A 355 1.56 42.48 -6.66
CA ALA A 355 2.45 43.60 -6.34
C ALA A 355 2.65 44.50 -7.53
N ALA A 356 2.93 43.93 -8.71
CA ALA A 356 3.09 44.69 -9.96
C ALA A 356 1.83 45.50 -10.32
N SER A 357 0.65 44.90 -10.16
CA SER A 357 -0.64 45.59 -10.38
C SER A 357 -0.83 46.77 -9.43
N TYR A 358 -0.49 46.61 -8.14
CA TYR A 358 -0.53 47.70 -7.16
C TYR A 358 0.40 48.87 -7.54
N PHE A 359 1.64 48.57 -7.99
CA PHE A 359 2.58 49.59 -8.39
C PHE A 359 2.10 50.38 -9.63
N THR A 360 1.52 49.69 -10.62
CA THR A 360 1.03 50.31 -11.83
C THR A 360 -0.25 51.10 -11.61
N GLN A 361 -1.15 50.63 -10.75
CA GLN A 361 -2.47 51.24 -10.58
C GLN A 361 -2.48 52.43 -9.60
N TYR A 362 -1.60 52.39 -8.60
CA TYR A 362 -1.55 53.42 -7.55
C TYR A 362 -0.30 54.33 -7.59
N GLY A 363 0.64 54.07 -8.51
CA GLY A 363 1.83 54.89 -8.65
C GLY A 363 2.80 54.86 -7.46
N TYR A 364 2.67 53.83 -6.60
CA TYR A 364 3.54 53.69 -5.44
C TYR A 364 4.97 53.28 -5.84
N THR A 365 5.95 53.97 -5.27
CA THR A 365 7.36 53.51 -5.33
C THR A 365 7.57 52.42 -4.25
N PHE A 366 8.53 51.52 -4.50
CA PHE A 366 8.86 50.43 -3.57
C PHE A 366 9.15 50.92 -2.11
N GLN A 367 9.63 52.14 -1.98
CA GLN A 367 9.87 52.81 -0.67
C GLN A 367 8.57 53.22 0.01
N GLY A 368 7.50 53.63 -0.71
CA GLY A 368 6.22 54.03 -0.12
C GLY A 368 5.46 52.88 0.53
N LEU A 369 5.66 51.64 0.04
CA LEU A 369 4.96 50.46 0.59
C LEU A 369 5.43 50.08 2.00
N PHE A 370 6.64 50.46 2.40
CA PHE A 370 7.23 50.13 3.71
C PHE A 370 7.31 51.32 4.68
N TYR A 371 7.04 52.53 4.21
CA TYR A 371 7.28 53.76 5.02
C TYR A 371 6.09 54.65 5.23
N GLU A 372 4.91 54.39 4.67
CA GLU A 372 3.69 55.13 5.07
C GLU A 372 2.96 54.36 6.15
N PRO A 373 2.99 54.86 7.42
CA PRO A 373 2.07 54.37 8.42
C PRO A 373 0.66 54.78 7.96
N SER A 374 -0.22 53.78 7.85
CA SER A 374 -1.66 54.02 7.63
C SER A 374 -2.21 55.04 8.63
N ASN A 375 -2.63 56.22 8.16
CA ASN A 375 -3.51 57.09 8.90
C ASN A 375 -4.90 56.48 8.96
#